data_f8d31a64e56d8990518724686b89eba6
#
_entry.id   f8d31a64e56d8990518724686b89eba6
#
_cell.length_a   1.000
_cell.length_b   1.000
_cell.length_c   1.000
_cell.angle_alpha   90.00
_cell.angle_beta   90.00
_cell.angle_gamma   90.00
#
_symmetry.space_group_name_H-M   'P 1'
#
loop_
_entity.id
_entity.type
_entity.pdbx_description
1 polymer ?
#
loop_
_entity_poly.entity_id
_entity_poly.type
_entity_poly.pdbx_seq_one_letter_code
_entity_poly.pdbx_strand_id
1 'polypeptide(L)'
;WDIPLPMGMGDAAYLQVVDDTLNYLLALYQPDLVLYDAGVDVHKDDALGYLQLTDAGVAARDERVMRHCLGRDIPVVGVIGGGYSKDRIALARRHGLLHHSAQRVWNEYGL
;
A
#
# COMPACT_ATOMS: atom_id res chain seq x y z
N TRP A 1 7.42 -7.10 -13.03
CA TRP A 1 6.52 -6.13 -13.65
C TRP A 1 6.81 -4.73 -13.12
N ASP A 2 7.01 -3.78 -14.03
CA ASP A 2 7.15 -2.37 -13.72
C ASP A 2 5.97 -1.63 -14.35
N ILE A 3 5.24 -0.86 -13.55
CA ILE A 3 4.07 -0.10 -13.99
C ILE A 3 4.36 1.37 -13.78
N PRO A 4 4.74 2.10 -14.83
CA PRO A 4 5.02 3.54 -14.71
C PRO A 4 3.73 4.30 -14.38
N LEU A 5 3.81 5.15 -13.37
CA LEU A 5 2.70 5.99 -12.93
C LEU A 5 2.96 7.45 -13.30
N PRO A 6 1.96 8.19 -13.80
CA PRO A 6 2.15 9.59 -14.12
C PRO A 6 2.35 10.43 -12.85
N MET A 7 3.21 11.46 -12.98
CA MET A 7 3.41 12.44 -11.93
C MET A 7 2.07 13.06 -11.49
N GLY A 8 1.88 13.23 -10.19
CA GLY A 8 0.68 13.85 -9.63
C GLY A 8 -0.55 12.93 -9.51
N MET A 9 -0.39 11.62 -9.78
CA MET A 9 -1.49 10.66 -9.60
C MET A 9 -1.98 10.67 -8.15
N GLY A 10 -3.29 10.84 -7.96
CA GLY A 10 -3.95 10.85 -6.66
C GLY A 10 -4.59 9.52 -6.29
N ASP A 11 -5.33 9.52 -5.17
CA ASP A 11 -5.85 8.31 -4.53
C ASP A 11 -6.66 7.40 -5.47
N ALA A 12 -7.71 7.93 -6.09
CA ALA A 12 -8.65 7.12 -6.86
C ALA A 12 -7.98 6.39 -8.04
N ALA A 13 -7.19 7.10 -8.83
CA ALA A 13 -6.49 6.52 -9.99
C ALA A 13 -5.41 5.53 -9.54
N TYR A 14 -4.66 5.85 -8.49
CA TYR A 14 -3.65 4.95 -7.92
C TYR A 14 -4.26 3.65 -7.39
N LEU A 15 -5.35 3.76 -6.62
CA LEU A 15 -6.02 2.60 -6.05
C LEU A 15 -6.63 1.69 -7.12
N GLN A 16 -7.09 2.26 -8.23
CA GLN A 16 -7.56 1.47 -9.37
C GLN A 16 -6.42 0.65 -9.99
N VAL A 17 -5.24 1.26 -10.16
CA VAL A 17 -4.06 0.54 -10.66
C VAL A 17 -3.66 -0.59 -9.70
N VAL A 18 -3.72 -0.34 -8.38
CA VAL A 18 -3.43 -1.38 -7.37
C VAL A 18 -4.39 -2.57 -7.51
N ASP A 19 -5.69 -2.31 -7.58
CA ASP A 19 -6.70 -3.36 -7.71
C ASP A 19 -6.53 -4.17 -8.99
N ASP A 20 -6.40 -3.51 -10.13
CA ASP A 20 -6.27 -4.17 -11.44
C ASP A 20 -4.99 -5.02 -11.49
N THR A 21 -3.89 -4.47 -10.99
CA THR A 21 -2.58 -5.15 -10.96
C THR A 21 -2.61 -6.38 -10.06
N LEU A 22 -3.10 -6.24 -8.83
CA LEU A 22 -3.16 -7.35 -7.88
C LEU A 22 -4.11 -8.44 -8.34
N ASN A 23 -5.27 -8.09 -8.88
CA ASN A 23 -6.18 -9.08 -9.47
C ASN A 23 -5.50 -9.91 -10.55
N TYR A 24 -4.77 -9.25 -11.45
CA TYR A 24 -4.09 -9.95 -12.54
C TYR A 24 -2.90 -10.78 -12.05
N LEU A 25 -1.99 -10.17 -11.26
CA LEU A 25 -0.75 -10.83 -10.87
C LEU A 25 -0.97 -11.99 -9.89
N LEU A 26 -1.88 -11.84 -8.91
CA LEU A 26 -2.16 -12.90 -7.96
C LEU A 26 -2.87 -14.10 -8.62
N ALA A 27 -3.71 -13.84 -9.63
CA ALA A 27 -4.32 -14.91 -10.43
C ALA A 27 -3.29 -15.61 -11.33
N LEU A 28 -2.35 -14.85 -11.91
CA LEU A 28 -1.34 -15.39 -12.83
C LEU A 28 -0.27 -16.21 -12.12
N TYR A 29 0.28 -15.68 -11.03
CA TYR A 29 1.43 -16.29 -10.35
C TYR A 29 1.06 -17.22 -9.19
N GLN A 30 -0.11 -17.04 -8.59
CA GLN A 30 -0.59 -17.83 -7.44
C GLN A 30 0.52 -18.03 -6.38
N PRO A 31 1.11 -16.95 -5.84
CA PRO A 31 2.25 -17.06 -4.93
C PRO A 31 1.85 -17.71 -3.60
N ASP A 32 2.79 -18.41 -2.96
CA ASP A 32 2.61 -18.97 -1.62
C ASP A 32 2.79 -17.92 -0.51
N LEU A 33 3.41 -16.79 -0.82
CA LEU A 33 3.67 -15.69 0.08
C LEU A 33 3.86 -14.40 -0.71
N VAL A 34 3.31 -13.30 -0.22
CA VAL A 34 3.54 -11.95 -0.75
C VAL A 34 4.39 -11.14 0.24
N LEU A 35 5.48 -10.58 -0.24
CA LEU A 35 6.24 -9.55 0.47
C LEU A 35 5.81 -8.18 -0.08
N TYR A 36 5.23 -7.37 0.78
CA TYR A 36 4.67 -6.07 0.43
C TYR A 36 5.55 -4.93 0.97
N ASP A 37 6.27 -4.25 0.10
CA ASP A 37 6.95 -2.99 0.42
C ASP A 37 5.91 -1.87 0.50
N ALA A 38 5.64 -1.40 1.71
CA ALA A 38 4.64 -0.38 2.01
C ALA A 38 5.24 1.02 2.11
N GLY A 39 6.14 1.38 1.22
CA GLY A 39 6.73 2.72 1.17
C GLY A 39 5.69 3.84 1.18
N VAL A 40 5.98 4.95 1.86
CA VAL A 40 5.08 6.10 1.97
C VAL A 40 5.53 7.31 1.15
N ASP A 41 6.54 7.13 0.31
CA ASP A 41 7.01 8.13 -0.65
C ASP A 41 6.01 8.43 -1.79
N VAL A 42 4.89 7.70 -1.84
CA VAL A 42 3.71 7.98 -2.67
C VAL A 42 2.84 9.12 -2.10
N HIS A 43 3.08 9.53 -0.85
CA HIS A 43 2.29 10.56 -0.18
C HIS A 43 2.55 11.94 -0.77
N LYS A 44 1.50 12.78 -0.84
CA LYS A 44 1.55 14.13 -1.41
C LYS A 44 2.57 15.08 -0.76
N ASP A 45 2.88 14.85 0.52
CA ASP A 45 3.83 15.66 1.30
C ASP A 45 5.20 14.98 1.43
N ASP A 46 5.48 13.95 0.63
CA ASP A 46 6.81 13.37 0.58
C ASP A 46 7.81 14.33 -0.09
N ALA A 47 9.03 14.39 0.45
CA ALA A 47 10.03 15.33 -0.05
C ALA A 47 10.62 14.94 -1.41
N LEU A 48 10.56 13.66 -1.79
CA LEU A 48 11.18 13.12 -3.01
C LEU A 48 10.17 12.50 -3.98
N GLY A 49 9.02 12.04 -3.49
CA GLY A 49 7.99 11.40 -4.29
C GLY A 49 7.26 12.34 -5.24
N TYR A 50 6.69 11.79 -6.31
CA TYR A 50 5.98 12.53 -7.34
C TYR A 50 4.47 12.27 -7.36
N LEU A 51 3.97 11.39 -6.51
CA LEU A 51 2.56 11.07 -6.41
C LEU A 51 1.85 11.96 -5.38
N GLN A 52 0.53 11.90 -5.36
CA GLN A 52 -0.29 12.81 -4.56
C GLN A 52 -1.30 12.07 -3.67
N LEU A 53 -0.90 10.95 -3.09
CA LEU A 53 -1.77 10.23 -2.17
C LEU A 53 -1.94 10.99 -0.86
N THR A 54 -3.15 10.93 -0.31
CA THR A 54 -3.47 11.37 1.05
C THR A 54 -3.17 10.28 2.07
N ASP A 55 -3.22 10.58 3.36
CA ASP A 55 -3.19 9.56 4.43
C ASP A 55 -4.26 8.49 4.22
N ALA A 56 -5.47 8.90 3.85
CA ALA A 56 -6.57 7.97 3.55
C ALA A 56 -6.25 7.08 2.34
N GLY A 57 -5.62 7.63 1.30
CA GLY A 57 -5.18 6.89 0.12
C GLY A 57 -4.11 5.85 0.45
N VAL A 58 -3.12 6.23 1.27
CA VAL A 58 -2.07 5.30 1.73
C VAL A 58 -2.68 4.17 2.56
N ALA A 59 -3.54 4.49 3.52
CA ALA A 59 -4.23 3.48 4.33
C ALA A 59 -5.10 2.55 3.46
N ALA A 60 -5.86 3.10 2.52
CA ALA A 60 -6.69 2.31 1.61
C ALA A 60 -5.85 1.38 0.72
N ARG A 61 -4.69 1.84 0.24
CA ARG A 61 -3.73 0.99 -0.49
C ARG A 61 -3.32 -0.21 0.34
N ASP A 62 -2.87 0.02 1.57
CA ASP A 62 -2.39 -1.05 2.46
C ASP A 62 -3.49 -2.08 2.73
N GLU A 63 -4.71 -1.61 3.02
CA GLU A 63 -5.86 -2.49 3.24
C GLU A 63 -6.21 -3.30 1.99
N ARG A 64 -6.17 -2.70 0.79
CA ARG A 64 -6.45 -3.40 -0.47
C ARG A 64 -5.44 -4.51 -0.73
N VAL A 65 -4.14 -4.23 -0.57
CA VAL A 65 -3.09 -5.25 -0.73
C VAL A 65 -3.35 -6.44 0.19
N MET A 66 -3.63 -6.17 1.48
CA MET A 66 -3.91 -7.23 2.45
C MET A 66 -5.17 -8.02 2.10
N ARG A 67 -6.27 -7.35 1.74
CA ARG A 67 -7.53 -8.02 1.37
C ARG A 67 -7.40 -8.84 0.10
N HIS A 68 -6.68 -8.36 -0.91
CA HIS A 68 -6.42 -9.13 -2.12
C HIS A 68 -5.66 -10.43 -1.85
N CYS A 69 -4.70 -10.39 -0.93
CA CYS A 69 -3.93 -11.57 -0.52
C CYS A 69 -4.78 -12.52 0.33
N LEU A 70 -5.34 -12.02 1.44
CA LEU A 70 -6.10 -12.84 2.39
C LEU A 70 -7.37 -13.43 1.79
N GLY A 71 -8.04 -12.72 0.90
CA GLY A 71 -9.20 -13.23 0.16
C GLY A 71 -8.89 -14.40 -0.79
N ARG A 72 -7.59 -14.67 -1.01
CA ARG A 72 -7.09 -15.80 -1.81
C ARG A 72 -6.31 -16.81 -0.97
N ASP A 73 -6.40 -16.70 0.36
CA ASP A 73 -5.64 -17.51 1.32
C ASP A 73 -4.11 -17.40 1.12
N ILE A 74 -3.62 -16.25 0.66
CA ILE A 74 -2.20 -15.99 0.47
C ILE A 74 -1.68 -15.19 1.67
N PRO A 75 -0.69 -15.68 2.42
CA PRO A 75 -0.02 -14.92 3.46
C PRO A 75 0.65 -13.67 2.91
N VAL A 76 0.62 -12.57 3.66
CA VAL A 76 1.26 -11.32 3.29
C VAL A 76 2.07 -10.75 4.45
N VAL A 77 3.29 -10.29 4.15
CA VAL A 77 4.17 -9.59 5.09
C VAL A 77 4.38 -8.17 4.58
N GLY A 78 3.88 -7.18 5.32
CA GLY A 78 4.16 -5.77 5.04
C GLY A 78 5.45 -5.31 5.70
N VAL A 79 6.28 -4.60 4.95
CA VAL A 79 7.51 -4.00 5.44
C VAL A 79 7.52 -2.50 5.17
N ILE A 80 8.26 -1.76 6.01
CA ILE A 80 8.48 -0.33 5.80
C ILE A 80 9.43 -0.17 4.61
N GLY A 81 9.04 0.71 3.69
CA GLY A 81 9.84 1.09 2.52
C GLY A 81 10.22 2.56 2.51
N GLY A 82 10.24 3.17 1.34
CA GLY A 82 10.58 4.57 1.14
C GLY A 82 9.66 5.54 1.89
N GLY A 83 10.17 6.73 2.12
CA GLY A 83 9.46 7.81 2.79
C GLY A 83 10.47 8.85 3.29
N TYR A 84 10.26 10.11 2.88
CA TYR A 84 11.26 11.17 3.08
C TYR A 84 10.57 12.44 3.53
N SER A 85 10.97 12.96 4.69
CA SER A 85 10.46 14.21 5.24
C SER A 85 11.42 14.78 6.27
N LYS A 86 11.50 16.11 6.32
CA LYS A 86 12.18 16.81 7.42
C LYS A 86 11.38 16.74 8.72
N ASP A 87 10.05 16.63 8.62
CA ASP A 87 9.16 16.39 9.76
C ASP A 87 9.12 14.90 10.08
N ARG A 88 9.96 14.49 11.05
CA ARG A 88 10.08 13.08 11.46
C ARG A 88 8.81 12.53 12.10
N ILE A 89 8.05 13.39 12.78
CA ILE A 89 6.79 12.96 13.43
C ILE A 89 5.73 12.69 12.37
N ALA A 90 5.58 13.56 11.37
CA ALA A 90 4.68 13.33 10.25
C ALA A 90 5.06 12.07 9.48
N LEU A 91 6.35 11.84 9.23
CA LEU A 91 6.84 10.65 8.55
C LEU A 91 6.53 9.38 9.35
N ALA A 92 6.79 9.39 10.65
CA ALA A 92 6.48 8.25 11.53
C ALA A 92 4.98 7.92 11.53
N ARG A 93 4.11 8.93 11.54
CA ARG A 93 2.65 8.75 11.42
C ARG A 93 2.25 8.10 10.11
N ARG A 94 2.86 8.50 8.98
CA ARG A 94 2.59 7.88 7.68
C ARG A 94 2.99 6.41 7.67
N HIS A 95 4.17 6.05 8.15
CA HIS A 95 4.58 4.65 8.29
C HIS A 95 3.68 3.88 9.28
N GLY A 96 3.15 4.54 10.30
CA GLY A 96 2.17 3.96 11.22
C GLY A 96 0.85 3.54 10.58
N LEU A 97 0.49 4.11 9.42
CA LEU A 97 -0.75 3.75 8.70
C LEU A 97 -0.80 2.26 8.34
N LEU A 98 0.34 1.67 7.98
CA LEU A 98 0.44 0.24 7.70
C LEU A 98 -0.04 -0.61 8.88
N HIS A 99 0.39 -0.28 10.09
CA HIS A 99 0.03 -1.02 11.29
C HIS A 99 -1.46 -0.88 11.64
N HIS A 100 -2.00 0.33 11.49
CA HIS A 100 -3.44 0.56 11.69
C HIS A 100 -4.29 -0.17 10.64
N SER A 101 -3.86 -0.17 9.39
CA SER A 101 -4.52 -0.90 8.30
C SER A 101 -4.48 -2.41 8.54
N ALA A 102 -3.31 -2.93 8.95
CA ALA A 102 -3.16 -4.34 9.29
C ALA A 102 -4.08 -4.76 10.44
N GLN A 103 -4.17 -3.94 11.50
CA GLN A 103 -5.06 -4.22 12.63
C GLN A 103 -6.54 -4.24 12.21
N ARG A 104 -6.97 -3.32 11.35
CA ARG A 104 -8.35 -3.30 10.83
C ARG A 104 -8.66 -4.57 10.03
N VAL A 105 -7.78 -4.93 9.10
CA VAL A 105 -7.96 -6.12 8.27
C VAL A 105 -7.89 -7.40 9.11
N TRP A 106 -6.97 -7.46 10.09
CA TRP A 106 -6.90 -8.57 11.04
C TRP A 106 -8.23 -8.79 11.76
N ASN A 107 -8.82 -7.73 12.29
CA ASN A 107 -10.11 -7.81 12.98
C ASN A 107 -11.24 -8.20 12.02
N GLU A 108 -11.26 -7.69 10.80
CA GLU A 108 -12.25 -8.00 9.77
C GLU A 108 -12.25 -9.50 9.39
N TYR A 109 -11.08 -10.10 9.28
CA TYR A 109 -10.94 -11.52 8.94
C TYR A 109 -11.01 -12.46 10.14
N GLY A 110 -11.04 -11.95 11.37
CA GLY A 110 -11.12 -12.75 12.60
C GLY A 110 -9.85 -13.56 12.91
N LEU A 111 -8.74 -13.03 12.51
CA LEU A 111 -7.44 -13.69 12.71
C LEU A 111 -6.90 -13.55 14.12
#